data_be06919b976944714cb54c3cf5016909
#
_entry.id   be06919b976944714cb54c3cf5016909
#
_cell.length_a   1.000
_cell.length_b   1.000
_cell.length_c   1.000
_cell.angle_alpha   90.00
_cell.angle_beta   90.00
_cell.angle_gamma   90.00
#
_symmetry.space_group_name_H-M   'P 1'
#
loop_
_entity.id
_entity.type
_entity.pdbx_description
1 polymer ?
#
loop_
_entity_poly.entity_id
_entity_poly.type
_entity_poly.pdbx_seq_one_letter_code
_entity_poly.pdbx_strand_id
1 'polypeptide(L)'
;MNRWIHSPVFDGALIVGPAVVSVLAVLLLPSLQAVRTPPWGWLLFVVGVDVTHVWSSLYRTYLDPDELRRRHRRYLLTPLACFGAGVALYSLGSLVFWRVLAYLAVLHFVRQQYGFVMVYRHRAGERGGADAVLDKAAIYASMLYPLAYWHATPGRVFEWFVPGDFLTLPGWTAGVAGLLYGAVLAAFAARQVQRALRGEPVSWGKIGIVASTAATWYIGIVALNSDFAFTVTNVVAHGVPYMALVWLYGRRKWAGERSWRTALHRPGLVSAFVGLALLLAYLEEGAWDALVWREHGVFFGGLQLAFPDALLVLVVPALILPQATHYVLDAWIWKFDGSNPGLREYLFGWGPRHGPQAPMSLGAPRGTRGAPR
;
A
#
# COMPACT_ATOMS: atom_id res chain seq x y z
N MET A 1 -19.98 -19.91 -1.76
CA MET A 1 -18.54 -19.77 -2.08
C MET A 1 -17.89 -18.83 -1.07
N ASN A 2 -16.70 -19.13 -0.57
CA ASN A 2 -15.95 -18.24 0.32
C ASN A 2 -15.54 -16.96 -0.44
N ARG A 3 -15.92 -15.76 0.05
CA ARG A 3 -15.66 -14.46 -0.57
C ARG A 3 -14.58 -13.66 0.13
N TRP A 4 -13.98 -14.23 1.17
CA TRP A 4 -12.87 -13.68 1.90
C TRP A 4 -11.56 -14.01 1.18
N ILE A 5 -10.55 -13.16 1.28
CA ILE A 5 -9.21 -13.43 0.73
C ILE A 5 -8.67 -14.72 1.36
N HIS A 6 -8.72 -14.80 2.68
CA HIS A 6 -8.32 -16.01 3.42
C HIS A 6 -9.48 -16.58 4.23
N SER A 7 -9.96 -15.87 5.24
CA SER A 7 -11.08 -16.26 6.11
C SER A 7 -11.75 -15.01 6.70
N PRO A 8 -13.00 -15.12 7.21
CA PRO A 8 -13.65 -13.99 7.89
C PRO A 8 -12.81 -13.43 9.04
N VAL A 9 -12.18 -14.29 9.81
CA VAL A 9 -11.35 -13.91 10.96
C VAL A 9 -10.07 -13.21 10.50
N PHE A 10 -9.35 -13.77 9.55
CA PHE A 10 -8.11 -13.16 9.04
C PHE A 10 -8.39 -11.81 8.37
N ASP A 11 -9.35 -11.78 7.47
CA ASP A 11 -9.68 -10.55 6.73
C ASP A 11 -10.27 -9.49 7.67
N GLY A 12 -11.11 -9.91 8.62
CA GLY A 12 -11.65 -9.03 9.65
C GLY A 12 -10.58 -8.46 10.59
N ALA A 13 -9.61 -9.29 11.01
CA ALA A 13 -8.59 -8.86 11.95
C ALA A 13 -7.42 -8.09 11.30
N LEU A 14 -7.01 -8.45 10.08
CA LEU A 14 -5.77 -7.94 9.47
C LEU A 14 -5.97 -7.11 8.20
N ILE A 15 -7.15 -7.14 7.58
CA ILE A 15 -7.42 -6.36 6.36
C ILE A 15 -8.34 -5.17 6.66
N VAL A 16 -9.46 -5.39 7.34
CA VAL A 16 -10.44 -4.33 7.66
C VAL A 16 -10.26 -3.81 9.09
N GLY A 17 -9.94 -4.72 10.03
CA GLY A 17 -9.83 -4.42 11.45
C GLY A 17 -8.84 -3.32 11.81
N PRO A 18 -7.64 -3.24 11.21
CA PRO A 18 -6.69 -2.18 11.50
C PRO A 18 -7.27 -0.78 11.32
N ALA A 19 -8.04 -0.57 10.25
CA ALA A 19 -8.73 0.69 10.01
C ALA A 19 -9.81 0.96 11.07
N VAL A 20 -10.61 -0.04 11.44
CA VAL A 20 -11.64 0.10 12.48
C VAL A 20 -11.00 0.41 13.83
N VAL A 21 -9.97 -0.32 14.21
CA VAL A 21 -9.25 -0.12 15.48
C VAL A 21 -8.60 1.27 15.53
N SER A 22 -7.94 1.71 14.46
CA SER A 22 -7.31 3.03 14.41
C SER A 22 -8.34 4.17 14.53
N VAL A 23 -9.47 4.06 13.85
CA VAL A 23 -10.58 5.02 13.97
C VAL A 23 -11.12 5.07 15.40
N LEU A 24 -11.43 3.91 15.99
CA LEU A 24 -11.91 3.85 17.36
C LEU A 24 -10.88 4.40 18.35
N ALA A 25 -9.60 4.05 18.17
CA ALA A 25 -8.54 4.55 19.02
C ALA A 25 -8.44 6.09 18.98
N VAL A 26 -8.46 6.68 17.79
CA VAL A 26 -8.40 8.14 17.62
C VAL A 26 -9.64 8.82 18.21
N LEU A 27 -10.82 8.23 18.08
CA LEU A 27 -12.05 8.82 18.64
C LEU A 27 -12.13 8.70 20.18
N LEU A 28 -11.59 7.61 20.74
CA LEU A 28 -11.68 7.32 22.17
C LEU A 28 -10.50 7.86 23.00
N LEU A 29 -9.34 8.07 22.34
CA LEU A 29 -8.10 8.49 23.00
C LEU A 29 -7.69 9.89 22.53
N PRO A 30 -8.02 10.97 23.27
CA PRO A 30 -7.68 12.34 22.88
C PRO A 30 -6.18 12.56 22.66
N SER A 31 -5.31 11.77 23.30
CA SER A 31 -3.86 11.80 23.10
C SER A 31 -3.44 11.51 21.66
N LEU A 32 -4.26 10.78 20.89
CA LEU A 32 -4.05 10.49 19.46
C LEU A 32 -4.59 11.60 18.53
N GLN A 33 -5.12 12.68 19.08
CA GLN A 33 -5.61 13.84 18.34
C GLN A 33 -4.66 15.04 18.45
N ALA A 34 -3.41 14.82 18.85
CA ALA A 34 -2.41 15.87 18.92
C ALA A 34 -2.23 16.53 17.54
N VAL A 35 -2.03 17.87 17.55
CA VAL A 35 -1.90 18.66 16.34
C VAL A 35 -0.74 18.18 15.47
N ARG A 36 0.38 17.81 16.09
CA ARG A 36 1.55 17.20 15.45
C ARG A 36 1.80 15.82 16.01
N THR A 37 2.33 14.94 15.19
CA THR A 37 2.73 13.59 15.59
C THR A 37 3.88 13.66 16.60
N PRO A 38 3.71 13.12 17.83
CA PRO A 38 4.77 13.11 18.83
C PRO A 38 5.87 12.10 18.43
N PRO A 39 7.13 12.27 18.94
CA PRO A 39 8.24 11.37 18.56
C PRO A 39 7.95 9.88 18.72
N TRP A 40 7.31 9.48 19.82
CA TRP A 40 6.93 8.07 20.02
C TRP A 40 5.88 7.59 19.00
N GLY A 41 4.95 8.49 18.61
CA GLY A 41 3.94 8.21 17.59
C GLY A 41 4.58 8.07 16.21
N TRP A 42 5.54 8.92 15.88
CA TRP A 42 6.33 8.81 14.67
C TRP A 42 7.09 7.46 14.61
N LEU A 43 7.80 7.09 15.69
CA LEU A 43 8.52 5.81 15.74
C LEU A 43 7.56 4.62 15.57
N LEU A 44 6.39 4.64 16.24
CA LEU A 44 5.45 3.52 16.22
C LEU A 44 4.70 3.41 14.88
N PHE A 45 4.20 4.52 14.34
CA PHE A 45 3.31 4.50 13.18
C PHE A 45 4.07 4.75 11.88
N VAL A 46 4.98 5.72 11.82
CA VAL A 46 5.73 5.99 10.59
C VAL A 46 6.79 4.92 10.40
N VAL A 47 7.74 4.77 11.31
CA VAL A 47 8.80 3.75 11.17
C VAL A 47 8.23 2.34 11.29
N GLY A 48 7.43 2.09 12.34
CA GLY A 48 6.91 0.77 12.69
C GLY A 48 5.87 0.21 11.74
N VAL A 49 5.13 1.05 11.03
CA VAL A 49 4.09 0.60 10.11
C VAL A 49 4.35 1.09 8.69
N ASP A 50 4.48 2.42 8.48
CA ASP A 50 4.56 2.97 7.12
C ASP A 50 5.84 2.56 6.40
N VAL A 51 7.00 2.91 6.94
CA VAL A 51 8.28 2.53 6.31
C VAL A 51 8.49 1.01 6.34
N THR A 52 8.06 0.34 7.42
CA THR A 52 8.13 -1.13 7.52
C THR A 52 7.34 -1.84 6.42
N HIS A 53 6.14 -1.34 6.04
CA HIS A 53 5.38 -1.97 4.95
C HIS A 53 6.09 -1.84 3.60
N VAL A 54 6.76 -0.74 3.35
CA VAL A 54 7.59 -0.54 2.15
C VAL A 54 8.65 -1.64 2.05
N TRP A 55 9.42 -1.86 3.13
CA TRP A 55 10.43 -2.91 3.19
C TRP A 55 9.87 -4.32 3.11
N SER A 56 8.66 -4.54 3.60
CA SER A 56 8.00 -5.85 3.47
C SER A 56 7.76 -6.24 2.01
N SER A 57 7.71 -5.29 1.09
CA SER A 57 7.59 -5.57 -0.35
C SER A 57 8.75 -6.37 -0.92
N LEU A 58 9.93 -6.33 -0.27
CA LEU A 58 11.08 -7.15 -0.67
C LEU A 58 10.78 -8.65 -0.70
N TYR A 59 9.94 -9.14 0.22
CA TYR A 59 9.57 -10.55 0.26
C TYR A 59 8.77 -11.01 -0.98
N ARG A 60 8.09 -10.08 -1.62
CA ARG A 60 7.30 -10.33 -2.84
C ARG A 60 8.07 -9.99 -4.11
N THR A 61 9.22 -9.31 -4.01
CA THR A 61 9.98 -8.76 -5.13
C THR A 61 11.41 -9.30 -5.14
N TYR A 62 12.36 -8.58 -4.61
CA TYR A 62 13.80 -8.90 -4.68
C TYR A 62 14.19 -10.20 -3.96
N LEU A 63 13.48 -10.57 -2.91
CA LEU A 63 13.72 -11.81 -2.17
C LEU A 63 12.93 -13.01 -2.74
N ASP A 64 12.14 -12.80 -3.79
CA ASP A 64 11.46 -13.84 -4.55
C ASP A 64 12.28 -14.21 -5.81
N PRO A 65 13.02 -15.35 -5.81
CA PRO A 65 13.93 -15.67 -6.90
C PRO A 65 13.22 -15.95 -8.22
N ASP A 66 11.98 -16.43 -8.20
CA ASP A 66 11.22 -16.68 -9.42
C ASP A 66 10.78 -15.38 -10.06
N GLU A 67 10.34 -14.44 -9.21
CA GLU A 67 9.96 -13.12 -9.64
C GLU A 67 11.18 -12.35 -10.17
N LEU A 68 12.28 -12.38 -9.43
CA LEU A 68 13.52 -11.69 -9.80
C LEU A 68 14.08 -12.24 -11.12
N ARG A 69 14.16 -13.56 -11.30
CA ARG A 69 14.61 -14.20 -12.56
C ARG A 69 13.73 -13.83 -13.74
N ARG A 70 12.39 -13.87 -13.53
CA ARG A 70 11.43 -13.59 -14.60
C ARG A 70 11.46 -12.15 -15.07
N ARG A 71 11.77 -11.19 -14.17
CA ARG A 71 11.67 -9.74 -14.44
C ARG A 71 12.90 -8.96 -13.98
N HIS A 72 14.10 -9.57 -14.05
CA HIS A 72 15.34 -8.95 -13.57
C HIS A 72 15.56 -7.55 -14.11
N ARG A 73 15.28 -7.29 -15.40
CA ARG A 73 15.40 -5.95 -15.99
C ARG A 73 14.50 -4.94 -15.31
N ARG A 74 13.25 -5.29 -14.99
CA ARG A 74 12.32 -4.39 -14.30
C ARG A 74 12.84 -4.05 -12.91
N TYR A 75 13.29 -5.07 -12.15
CA TYR A 75 13.80 -4.87 -10.80
C TYR A 75 15.12 -4.10 -10.75
N LEU A 76 15.93 -4.15 -11.80
CA LEU A 76 17.12 -3.34 -11.94
C LEU A 76 16.81 -1.93 -12.43
N LEU A 77 16.00 -1.79 -13.47
CA LEU A 77 15.76 -0.50 -14.13
C LEU A 77 14.82 0.41 -13.33
N THR A 78 13.87 -0.14 -12.56
CA THR A 78 12.95 0.69 -11.76
C THR A 78 13.68 1.55 -10.74
N PRO A 79 14.55 1.04 -9.84
CA PRO A 79 15.28 1.89 -8.91
C PRO A 79 16.21 2.87 -9.63
N LEU A 80 16.87 2.48 -10.71
CA LEU A 80 17.71 3.40 -11.50
C LEU A 80 16.90 4.55 -12.10
N ALA A 81 15.70 4.25 -12.63
CA ALA A 81 14.80 5.27 -13.17
C ALA A 81 14.26 6.18 -12.06
N CYS A 82 13.88 5.61 -10.90
CA CYS A 82 13.44 6.39 -9.74
C CYS A 82 14.55 7.32 -9.24
N PHE A 83 15.79 6.83 -9.15
CA PHE A 83 16.93 7.64 -8.76
C PHE A 83 17.16 8.79 -9.74
N GLY A 84 17.28 8.48 -11.04
CA GLY A 84 17.50 9.50 -12.08
C GLY A 84 16.39 10.56 -12.14
N ALA A 85 15.11 10.12 -12.02
CA ALA A 85 13.98 11.04 -11.94
C ALA A 85 14.03 11.89 -10.66
N GLY A 86 14.40 11.29 -9.53
CA GLY A 86 14.58 11.99 -8.26
C GLY A 86 15.67 13.06 -8.33
N VAL A 87 16.83 12.73 -8.90
CA VAL A 87 17.92 13.68 -9.12
C VAL A 87 17.46 14.84 -10.03
N ALA A 88 16.78 14.53 -11.13
CA ALA A 88 16.27 15.55 -12.04
C ALA A 88 15.25 16.47 -11.35
N LEU A 89 14.30 15.92 -10.59
CA LEU A 89 13.30 16.70 -9.86
C LEU A 89 13.93 17.57 -8.76
N TYR A 90 14.86 16.99 -7.99
CA TYR A 90 15.54 17.74 -6.92
C TYR A 90 16.41 18.88 -7.47
N SER A 91 17.03 18.68 -8.65
CA SER A 91 17.78 19.72 -9.37
C SER A 91 16.92 20.90 -9.84
N LEU A 92 15.61 20.67 -10.05
CA LEU A 92 14.65 21.73 -10.35
C LEU A 92 14.21 22.51 -9.10
N GLY A 93 14.51 22.00 -7.93
CA GLY A 93 14.20 22.59 -6.62
C GLY A 93 13.66 21.56 -5.63
N SER A 94 14.08 21.68 -4.38
CA SER A 94 13.67 20.76 -3.30
C SER A 94 12.13 20.68 -3.18
N LEU A 95 11.43 21.82 -3.19
CA LEU A 95 9.96 21.83 -3.09
C LEU A 95 9.28 21.15 -4.30
N VAL A 96 9.86 21.24 -5.50
CA VAL A 96 9.34 20.55 -6.70
C VAL A 96 9.43 19.05 -6.48
N PHE A 97 10.56 18.57 -5.98
CA PHE A 97 10.76 17.15 -5.67
C PHE A 97 9.74 16.64 -4.64
N TRP A 98 9.62 17.32 -3.49
CA TRP A 98 8.71 16.92 -2.42
C TRP A 98 7.26 16.98 -2.84
N ARG A 99 6.88 17.98 -3.63
CA ARG A 99 5.52 18.10 -4.16
C ARG A 99 5.16 16.94 -5.09
N VAL A 100 6.03 16.60 -6.03
CA VAL A 100 5.81 15.45 -6.92
C VAL A 100 5.74 14.17 -6.12
N LEU A 101 6.62 13.99 -5.14
CA LEU A 101 6.64 12.80 -4.29
C LEU A 101 5.37 12.68 -3.44
N ALA A 102 4.87 13.78 -2.87
CA ALA A 102 3.64 13.80 -2.08
C ALA A 102 2.43 13.35 -2.92
N TYR A 103 2.29 13.84 -4.15
CA TYR A 103 1.22 13.38 -5.04
C TYR A 103 1.40 11.92 -5.49
N LEU A 104 2.63 11.45 -5.67
CA LEU A 104 2.89 10.03 -5.94
C LEU A 104 2.54 9.14 -4.74
N ALA A 105 2.84 9.60 -3.52
CA ALA A 105 2.43 8.91 -2.29
C ALA A 105 0.90 8.82 -2.19
N VAL A 106 0.20 9.94 -2.35
CA VAL A 106 -1.27 9.97 -2.39
C VAL A 106 -1.82 9.01 -3.45
N LEU A 107 -1.27 9.04 -4.66
CA LEU A 107 -1.69 8.14 -5.72
C LEU A 107 -1.46 6.67 -5.34
N HIS A 108 -0.34 6.35 -4.69
CA HIS A 108 -0.04 5.01 -4.20
C HIS A 108 -1.08 4.55 -3.19
N PHE A 109 -1.41 5.36 -2.17
CA PHE A 109 -2.46 5.06 -1.20
C PHE A 109 -3.81 4.79 -1.86
N VAL A 110 -4.23 5.66 -2.78
CA VAL A 110 -5.48 5.51 -3.54
C VAL A 110 -5.48 4.22 -4.35
N ARG A 111 -4.38 3.92 -5.03
CA ARG A 111 -4.25 2.72 -5.87
C ARG A 111 -4.23 1.44 -5.05
N GLN A 112 -3.63 1.45 -3.87
CA GLN A 112 -3.62 0.28 -2.99
C GLN A 112 -5.03 -0.04 -2.50
N GLN A 113 -5.79 0.94 -2.02
CA GLN A 113 -7.16 0.72 -1.55
C GLN A 113 -8.08 0.22 -2.69
N TYR A 114 -7.93 0.77 -3.88
CA TYR A 114 -8.61 0.24 -5.06
C TYR A 114 -8.16 -1.20 -5.37
N GLY A 115 -6.88 -1.51 -5.19
CA GLY A 115 -6.33 -2.85 -5.34
C GLY A 115 -7.04 -3.87 -4.44
N PHE A 116 -7.27 -3.55 -3.16
CA PHE A 116 -8.03 -4.40 -2.24
C PHE A 116 -9.48 -4.63 -2.72
N VAL A 117 -10.15 -3.59 -3.19
CA VAL A 117 -11.50 -3.74 -3.80
C VAL A 117 -11.44 -4.72 -4.96
N MET A 118 -10.43 -4.62 -5.84
CA MET A 118 -10.26 -5.53 -6.98
C MET A 118 -9.93 -6.97 -6.56
N VAL A 119 -9.15 -7.17 -5.50
CA VAL A 119 -8.89 -8.50 -4.92
C VAL A 119 -10.21 -9.16 -4.48
N TYR A 120 -11.06 -8.43 -3.72
CA TYR A 120 -12.36 -8.94 -3.29
C TYR A 120 -13.32 -9.18 -4.44
N ARG A 121 -13.38 -8.28 -5.43
CA ARG A 121 -14.19 -8.49 -6.65
C ARG A 121 -13.75 -9.75 -7.39
N HIS A 122 -12.45 -9.89 -7.57
CA HIS A 122 -11.88 -11.05 -8.24
C HIS A 122 -12.19 -12.35 -7.48
N ARG A 123 -12.06 -12.33 -6.15
CA ARG A 123 -12.40 -13.45 -5.27
C ARG A 123 -13.88 -13.82 -5.34
N ALA A 124 -14.77 -12.82 -5.44
CA ALA A 124 -16.21 -13.02 -5.55
C ALA A 124 -16.66 -13.46 -6.95
N GLY A 125 -15.77 -13.46 -7.95
CA GLY A 125 -16.11 -13.75 -9.35
C GLY A 125 -16.94 -12.63 -10.00
N GLU A 126 -16.91 -11.41 -9.44
CA GLU A 126 -17.64 -10.27 -9.97
C GLU A 126 -17.03 -9.78 -11.29
N ARG A 127 -17.85 -9.72 -12.33
CA ARG A 127 -17.44 -9.28 -13.67
C ARG A 127 -17.48 -7.74 -13.76
N GLY A 128 -17.08 -7.19 -14.91
CA GLY A 128 -17.22 -5.77 -15.23
C GLY A 128 -18.69 -5.29 -15.25
N GLY A 129 -18.93 -4.09 -15.75
CA GLY A 129 -20.24 -3.47 -15.84
C GLY A 129 -20.47 -2.38 -14.78
N ALA A 130 -21.74 -1.97 -14.60
CA ALA A 130 -22.11 -0.84 -13.73
C ALA A 130 -21.64 -1.02 -12.28
N ASP A 131 -21.72 -2.24 -11.72
CA ASP A 131 -21.22 -2.52 -10.37
C ASP A 131 -19.70 -2.30 -10.24
N ALA A 132 -18.91 -2.58 -11.30
CA ALA A 132 -17.48 -2.31 -11.28
C ALA A 132 -17.17 -0.81 -11.29
N VAL A 133 -17.94 -0.05 -12.05
CA VAL A 133 -17.81 1.41 -12.09
C VAL A 133 -18.19 2.03 -10.75
N LEU A 134 -19.28 1.57 -10.14
CA LEU A 134 -19.74 2.07 -8.85
C LEU A 134 -18.77 1.72 -7.72
N ASP A 135 -18.24 0.49 -7.66
CA ASP A 135 -17.25 0.07 -6.69
C ASP A 135 -15.95 0.92 -6.81
N LYS A 136 -15.51 1.18 -8.07
CA LYS A 136 -14.37 2.06 -8.32
C LYS A 136 -14.69 3.49 -7.88
N ALA A 137 -15.85 4.03 -8.25
CA ALA A 137 -16.25 5.37 -7.87
C ALA A 137 -16.32 5.54 -6.34
N ALA A 138 -16.89 4.55 -5.62
CA ALA A 138 -17.01 4.59 -4.17
C ALA A 138 -15.66 4.62 -3.47
N ILE A 139 -14.71 3.75 -3.84
CA ILE A 139 -13.39 3.73 -3.20
C ILE A 139 -12.57 4.98 -3.53
N TYR A 140 -12.65 5.50 -4.77
CA TYR A 140 -11.97 6.74 -5.13
C TYR A 140 -12.60 7.95 -4.43
N ALA A 141 -13.94 8.05 -4.38
CA ALA A 141 -14.63 9.12 -3.68
C ALA A 141 -14.28 9.14 -2.19
N SER A 142 -14.13 7.97 -1.56
CA SER A 142 -13.72 7.82 -0.15
C SER A 142 -12.41 8.53 0.19
N MET A 143 -11.53 8.74 -0.79
CA MET A 143 -10.23 9.38 -0.60
C MET A 143 -10.14 10.74 -1.28
N LEU A 144 -10.70 10.89 -2.48
CA LEU A 144 -10.58 12.14 -3.26
C LEU A 144 -11.35 13.30 -2.63
N TYR A 145 -12.50 13.04 -1.97
CA TYR A 145 -13.20 14.12 -1.26
C TYR A 145 -12.39 14.64 -0.07
N PRO A 146 -11.92 13.81 0.88
CA PRO A 146 -11.05 14.30 1.96
C PRO A 146 -9.82 15.06 1.45
N LEU A 147 -9.20 14.59 0.38
CA LEU A 147 -8.08 15.30 -0.26
C LEU A 147 -8.50 16.66 -0.82
N ALA A 148 -9.60 16.73 -1.57
CA ALA A 148 -10.12 17.99 -2.09
C ALA A 148 -10.47 18.96 -0.95
N TYR A 149 -11.08 18.44 0.13
CA TYR A 149 -11.37 19.20 1.33
C TYR A 149 -10.09 19.77 1.97
N TRP A 150 -9.05 18.95 2.10
CA TRP A 150 -7.77 19.38 2.64
C TRP A 150 -7.16 20.51 1.81
N HIS A 151 -7.07 20.33 0.48
CA HIS A 151 -6.49 21.31 -0.45
C HIS A 151 -7.29 22.62 -0.52
N ALA A 152 -8.61 22.57 -0.26
CA ALA A 152 -9.52 23.71 -0.37
C ALA A 152 -9.81 24.42 0.96
N THR A 153 -9.33 23.88 2.09
CA THR A 153 -9.62 24.42 3.42
C THR A 153 -8.35 25.02 4.03
N PRO A 154 -8.22 26.36 4.09
CA PRO A 154 -7.08 27.03 4.73
C PRO A 154 -6.93 26.64 6.20
N GLY A 155 -5.69 26.66 6.71
CA GLY A 155 -5.38 26.47 8.14
C GLY A 155 -5.39 25.01 8.60
N ARG A 156 -5.45 24.06 7.69
CA ARG A 156 -5.17 22.65 8.03
C ARG A 156 -3.68 22.46 8.32
N VAL A 157 -3.37 21.69 9.35
CA VAL A 157 -2.03 21.62 9.96
C VAL A 157 -1.15 20.54 9.33
N PHE A 158 -1.72 19.58 8.62
CA PHE A 158 -0.93 18.48 8.11
C PHE A 158 -0.45 18.69 6.67
N GLU A 159 0.76 18.29 6.46
CA GLU A 159 1.51 18.19 5.22
C GLU A 159 1.90 16.72 5.02
N TRP A 160 2.36 16.31 3.85
CA TRP A 160 2.77 14.92 3.66
C TRP A 160 4.24 14.72 4.05
N PHE A 161 5.13 15.55 3.52
CA PHE A 161 6.58 15.50 3.80
C PHE A 161 7.11 16.83 4.32
N VAL A 162 6.77 17.92 3.65
CA VAL A 162 7.29 19.26 3.96
C VAL A 162 6.22 20.32 3.78
N PRO A 163 6.32 21.46 4.48
CA PRO A 163 5.41 22.58 4.29
C PRO A 163 5.32 23.03 2.81
N GLY A 164 4.10 23.10 2.28
CA GLY A 164 3.85 23.55 0.91
C GLY A 164 4.00 22.47 -0.17
N ASP A 165 4.13 21.22 0.21
CA ASP A 165 4.19 20.10 -0.74
C ASP A 165 2.86 19.84 -1.47
N PHE A 166 1.74 20.40 -0.99
CA PHE A 166 0.47 20.37 -1.69
C PHE A 166 0.07 21.74 -2.23
N LEU A 167 -0.66 21.72 -3.36
CA LEU A 167 -1.24 22.91 -3.98
C LEU A 167 -2.56 23.26 -3.32
N THR A 168 -2.92 24.55 -3.26
CA THR A 168 -4.23 24.98 -2.80
C THR A 168 -5.28 24.90 -3.91
N LEU A 169 -6.51 24.58 -3.54
CA LEU A 169 -7.67 24.59 -4.41
C LEU A 169 -8.66 25.67 -3.97
N PRO A 170 -9.50 26.19 -4.90
CA PRO A 170 -10.58 27.10 -4.52
C PRO A 170 -11.54 26.44 -3.53
N GLY A 171 -12.02 27.20 -2.50
CA GLY A 171 -12.84 26.67 -1.42
C GLY A 171 -14.13 25.95 -1.87
N TRP A 172 -14.74 26.37 -2.98
CA TRP A 172 -15.96 25.74 -3.52
C TRP A 172 -15.73 24.28 -3.94
N THR A 173 -14.49 23.88 -4.25
CA THR A 173 -14.16 22.50 -4.69
C THR A 173 -14.46 21.48 -3.59
N ALA A 174 -14.28 21.83 -2.31
CA ALA A 174 -14.64 20.97 -1.18
C ALA A 174 -16.15 20.69 -1.15
N GLY A 175 -16.98 21.71 -1.40
CA GLY A 175 -18.45 21.55 -1.43
C GLY A 175 -18.91 20.61 -2.55
N VAL A 176 -18.42 20.84 -3.77
CA VAL A 176 -18.74 19.98 -4.92
C VAL A 176 -18.28 18.55 -4.71
N ALA A 177 -17.03 18.38 -4.26
CA ALA A 177 -16.49 17.05 -3.98
C ALA A 177 -17.27 16.34 -2.87
N GLY A 178 -17.72 17.07 -1.82
CA GLY A 178 -18.52 16.53 -0.73
C GLY A 178 -19.92 16.04 -1.19
N LEU A 179 -20.58 16.79 -2.07
CA LEU A 179 -21.84 16.36 -2.67
C LEU A 179 -21.67 15.08 -3.51
N LEU A 180 -20.65 15.03 -4.34
CA LEU A 180 -20.33 13.85 -5.14
C LEU A 180 -19.98 12.64 -4.27
N TYR A 181 -19.18 12.84 -3.22
CA TYR A 181 -18.84 11.82 -2.23
C TYR A 181 -20.10 11.23 -1.59
N GLY A 182 -21.00 12.08 -1.07
CA GLY A 182 -22.25 11.65 -0.46
C GLY A 182 -23.12 10.87 -1.43
N ALA A 183 -23.31 11.38 -2.65
CA ALA A 183 -24.12 10.73 -3.68
C ALA A 183 -23.56 9.36 -4.09
N VAL A 184 -22.24 9.26 -4.30
CA VAL A 184 -21.58 8.01 -4.70
C VAL A 184 -21.62 6.96 -3.59
N LEU A 185 -21.36 7.35 -2.34
CA LEU A 185 -21.45 6.40 -1.21
C LEU A 185 -22.88 5.96 -0.94
N ALA A 186 -23.86 6.85 -1.06
CA ALA A 186 -25.28 6.49 -0.95
C ALA A 186 -25.70 5.51 -2.04
N ALA A 187 -25.29 5.76 -3.30
CA ALA A 187 -25.55 4.85 -4.42
C ALA A 187 -24.89 3.48 -4.20
N PHE A 188 -23.64 3.46 -3.73
CA PHE A 188 -22.94 2.22 -3.38
C PHE A 188 -23.68 1.45 -2.29
N ALA A 189 -24.04 2.10 -1.18
CA ALA A 189 -24.77 1.48 -0.08
C ALA A 189 -26.13 0.95 -0.53
N ALA A 190 -26.93 1.76 -1.26
CA ALA A 190 -28.22 1.36 -1.82
C ALA A 190 -28.09 0.12 -2.72
N ARG A 191 -27.04 0.06 -3.56
CA ARG A 191 -26.79 -1.10 -4.41
C ARG A 191 -26.43 -2.36 -3.61
N GLN A 192 -25.66 -2.24 -2.51
CA GLN A 192 -25.37 -3.40 -1.65
C GLN A 192 -26.65 -3.89 -0.93
N VAL A 193 -27.48 -2.97 -0.43
CA VAL A 193 -28.77 -3.30 0.17
C VAL A 193 -29.69 -3.98 -0.85
N GLN A 194 -29.81 -3.44 -2.07
CA GLN A 194 -30.60 -4.04 -3.15
C GLN A 194 -30.16 -5.47 -3.45
N ARG A 195 -28.83 -5.72 -3.51
CA ARG A 195 -28.29 -7.08 -3.70
C ARG A 195 -28.68 -8.01 -2.57
N ALA A 196 -28.56 -7.54 -1.32
CA ALA A 196 -28.95 -8.33 -0.15
C ALA A 196 -30.45 -8.69 -0.17
N LEU A 197 -31.33 -7.72 -0.47
CA LEU A 197 -32.76 -7.93 -0.57
C LEU A 197 -33.18 -8.87 -1.70
N ARG A 198 -32.38 -8.94 -2.78
CA ARG A 198 -32.61 -9.89 -3.89
C ARG A 198 -32.00 -11.28 -3.64
N GLY A 199 -31.42 -11.52 -2.45
CA GLY A 199 -30.72 -12.76 -2.17
C GLY A 199 -29.44 -12.96 -3.02
N GLU A 200 -28.96 -11.89 -3.69
CA GLU A 200 -27.71 -11.93 -4.43
C GLU A 200 -26.54 -11.99 -3.45
N PRO A 201 -25.48 -12.62 -3.86
CA PRO A 201 -24.32 -12.73 -3.00
C PRO A 201 -23.65 -11.38 -2.73
N VAL A 202 -23.44 -11.03 -1.47
CA VAL A 202 -22.79 -9.81 -0.99
C VAL A 202 -21.33 -10.08 -0.62
N SER A 203 -20.40 -9.20 -1.03
CA SER A 203 -18.99 -9.26 -0.68
C SER A 203 -18.69 -8.36 0.52
N TRP A 204 -18.78 -8.93 1.74
CA TRP A 204 -18.58 -8.18 2.99
C TRP A 204 -17.18 -7.59 3.11
N GLY A 205 -16.13 -8.29 2.62
CA GLY A 205 -14.77 -7.76 2.61
C GLY A 205 -14.64 -6.50 1.74
N LYS A 206 -15.28 -6.48 0.55
CA LYS A 206 -15.32 -5.29 -0.31
C LYS A 206 -16.02 -4.12 0.37
N ILE A 207 -17.20 -4.38 0.97
CA ILE A 207 -17.92 -3.35 1.74
C ILE A 207 -17.06 -2.83 2.89
N GLY A 208 -16.42 -3.74 3.62
CA GLY A 208 -15.51 -3.41 4.71
C GLY A 208 -14.38 -2.47 4.27
N ILE A 209 -13.74 -2.75 3.12
CA ILE A 209 -12.68 -1.87 2.58
C ILE A 209 -13.22 -0.49 2.22
N VAL A 210 -14.35 -0.40 1.51
CA VAL A 210 -14.92 0.91 1.14
C VAL A 210 -15.32 1.70 2.39
N ALA A 211 -16.04 1.07 3.32
CA ALA A 211 -16.51 1.73 4.54
C ALA A 211 -15.35 2.16 5.46
N SER A 212 -14.36 1.28 5.67
CA SER A 212 -13.20 1.59 6.51
C SER A 212 -12.32 2.67 5.90
N THR A 213 -12.10 2.65 4.58
CA THR A 213 -11.36 3.71 3.87
C THR A 213 -12.11 5.04 3.98
N ALA A 214 -13.43 5.06 3.75
CA ALA A 214 -14.21 6.27 3.92
C ALA A 214 -14.11 6.82 5.35
N ALA A 215 -14.17 5.96 6.37
CA ALA A 215 -14.07 6.37 7.75
C ALA A 215 -12.68 6.91 8.11
N THR A 216 -11.60 6.21 7.75
CA THR A 216 -10.22 6.62 8.08
C THR A 216 -9.86 7.95 7.44
N TRP A 217 -10.16 8.13 6.16
CA TRP A 217 -9.86 9.36 5.44
C TRP A 217 -10.73 10.53 5.88
N TYR A 218 -12.04 10.29 6.10
CA TYR A 218 -12.94 11.34 6.57
C TYR A 218 -12.57 11.80 7.98
N ILE A 219 -12.35 10.87 8.91
CA ILE A 219 -12.05 11.21 10.31
C ILE A 219 -10.67 11.83 10.42
N GLY A 220 -9.65 11.22 9.79
CA GLY A 220 -8.28 11.72 9.87
C GLY A 220 -8.05 13.07 9.18
N ILE A 221 -8.86 13.40 8.16
CA ILE A 221 -8.65 14.60 7.34
C ILE A 221 -9.76 15.64 7.55
N VAL A 222 -11.04 15.23 7.46
CA VAL A 222 -12.17 16.18 7.42
C VAL A 222 -12.63 16.52 8.83
N ALA A 223 -12.94 15.49 9.63
CA ALA A 223 -13.49 15.69 10.97
C ALA A 223 -12.47 16.27 11.96
N LEU A 224 -11.25 15.78 11.92
CA LEU A 224 -10.16 16.22 12.79
C LEU A 224 -9.14 17.07 12.03
N ASN A 225 -8.53 18.03 12.72
CA ASN A 225 -7.40 18.82 12.22
C ASN A 225 -6.15 18.44 13.02
N SER A 226 -5.67 17.23 12.82
CA SER A 226 -4.61 16.59 13.60
C SER A 226 -3.75 15.74 12.68
N ASP A 227 -2.47 16.09 12.57
CA ASP A 227 -1.47 15.31 11.88
C ASP A 227 -1.37 13.90 12.50
N PHE A 228 -1.38 13.81 13.82
CA PHE A 228 -1.28 12.52 14.50
C PHE A 228 -2.50 11.63 14.25
N ALA A 229 -3.72 12.18 14.27
CA ALA A 229 -4.92 11.40 13.95
C ALA A 229 -4.92 10.91 12.49
N PHE A 230 -4.46 11.75 11.56
CA PHE A 230 -4.25 11.35 10.16
C PHE A 230 -3.24 10.21 10.05
N THR A 231 -2.07 10.36 10.67
CA THR A 231 -1.02 9.33 10.69
C THR A 231 -1.56 8.01 11.22
N VAL A 232 -2.18 8.01 12.41
CA VAL A 232 -2.71 6.77 13.01
C VAL A 232 -3.75 6.10 12.11
N THR A 233 -4.74 6.86 11.60
CA THR A 233 -5.84 6.25 10.85
C THR A 233 -5.41 5.77 9.47
N ASN A 234 -4.63 6.55 8.75
CA ASN A 234 -4.31 6.26 7.35
C ASN A 234 -3.12 5.31 7.21
N VAL A 235 -2.07 5.48 8.01
CA VAL A 235 -0.89 4.60 7.97
C VAL A 235 -1.24 3.18 8.42
N VAL A 236 -1.99 3.03 9.52
CA VAL A 236 -2.37 1.70 10.02
C VAL A 236 -3.30 0.98 9.04
N ALA A 237 -4.28 1.70 8.45
CA ALA A 237 -5.20 1.15 7.47
C ALA A 237 -4.54 0.83 6.11
N HIS A 238 -3.36 1.36 5.85
CA HIS A 238 -2.56 1.14 4.65
C HIS A 238 -1.51 0.04 4.83
N GLY A 239 -0.64 0.18 5.82
CA GLY A 239 0.54 -0.66 5.98
C GLY A 239 0.23 -2.05 6.54
N VAL A 240 -0.64 -2.17 7.55
CA VAL A 240 -0.93 -3.47 8.18
C VAL A 240 -1.61 -4.44 7.21
N PRO A 241 -2.66 -4.06 6.45
CA PRO A 241 -3.26 -4.95 5.45
C PRO A 241 -2.28 -5.37 4.34
N TYR A 242 -1.39 -4.46 3.94
CA TYR A 242 -0.38 -4.77 2.95
C TYR A 242 0.59 -5.84 3.45
N MET A 243 1.18 -5.66 4.63
CA MET A 243 2.07 -6.66 5.24
C MET A 243 1.38 -8.01 5.41
N ALA A 244 0.10 -8.00 5.83
CA ALA A 244 -0.69 -9.23 5.94
C ALA A 244 -0.87 -9.94 4.60
N LEU A 245 -1.08 -9.18 3.50
CA LEU A 245 -1.21 -9.74 2.16
C LEU A 245 0.10 -10.33 1.65
N VAL A 246 1.23 -9.63 1.86
CA VAL A 246 2.57 -10.12 1.50
C VAL A 246 2.91 -11.39 2.28
N TRP A 247 2.63 -11.41 3.59
CA TRP A 247 2.84 -12.59 4.42
C TRP A 247 2.00 -13.78 3.96
N LEU A 248 0.71 -13.55 3.68
CA LEU A 248 -0.19 -14.61 3.19
C LEU A 248 0.28 -15.18 1.86
N TYR A 249 0.71 -14.32 0.94
CA TYR A 249 1.29 -14.71 -0.35
C TYR A 249 2.50 -15.62 -0.15
N GLY A 250 3.48 -15.19 0.63
CA GLY A 250 4.70 -15.95 0.88
C GLY A 250 4.44 -17.27 1.61
N ARG A 251 3.54 -17.26 2.61
CA ARG A 251 3.14 -18.46 3.33
C ARG A 251 2.61 -19.56 2.41
N ARG A 252 1.86 -19.21 1.38
CA ARG A 252 1.30 -20.17 0.43
C ARG A 252 2.27 -20.53 -0.68
N LYS A 253 3.01 -19.54 -1.18
CA LYS A 253 3.99 -19.77 -2.24
C LYS A 253 5.09 -20.73 -1.81
N TRP A 254 5.64 -20.51 -0.64
CA TRP A 254 6.76 -21.31 -0.11
C TRP A 254 6.33 -22.52 0.72
N ALA A 255 5.04 -22.86 0.72
CA ALA A 255 4.54 -24.01 1.47
C ALA A 255 5.18 -25.32 0.97
N GLY A 256 5.80 -26.06 1.89
CA GLY A 256 6.45 -27.34 1.57
C GLY A 256 7.93 -27.25 1.19
N GLU A 257 8.47 -26.05 0.99
CA GLU A 257 9.91 -25.87 0.79
C GLU A 257 10.67 -25.88 2.11
N ARG A 258 11.92 -26.38 2.07
CA ARG A 258 12.86 -26.27 3.20
C ARG A 258 13.77 -25.06 2.97
N SER A 259 13.28 -23.87 3.26
CA SER A 259 14.02 -22.62 3.04
C SER A 259 13.78 -21.62 4.17
N TRP A 260 14.67 -20.62 4.30
CA TRP A 260 14.47 -19.52 5.23
C TRP A 260 13.20 -18.71 4.90
N ARG A 261 12.77 -18.69 3.63
CA ARG A 261 11.52 -18.04 3.19
C ARG A 261 10.31 -18.71 3.83
N THR A 262 10.26 -20.05 3.77
CA THR A 262 9.22 -20.83 4.45
C THR A 262 9.21 -20.56 5.95
N ALA A 263 10.40 -20.46 6.58
CA ALA A 263 10.51 -20.19 8.00
C ALA A 263 9.91 -18.81 8.36
N LEU A 264 10.27 -17.76 7.64
CA LEU A 264 9.75 -16.39 7.88
C LEU A 264 8.22 -16.27 7.74
N HIS A 265 7.62 -17.10 6.89
CA HIS A 265 6.17 -17.06 6.67
C HIS A 265 5.38 -18.07 7.53
N ARG A 266 6.02 -18.72 8.52
CA ARG A 266 5.31 -19.55 9.53
C ARG A 266 4.60 -18.68 10.55
N PRO A 267 3.40 -19.08 11.01
CA PRO A 267 2.67 -18.31 12.03
C PRO A 267 3.47 -18.01 13.30
N GLY A 268 4.30 -18.96 13.74
CA GLY A 268 5.16 -18.78 14.93
C GLY A 268 6.36 -17.82 14.72
N LEU A 269 6.63 -17.36 13.49
CA LEU A 269 7.75 -16.47 13.15
C LEU A 269 7.31 -15.18 12.47
N VAL A 270 6.04 -14.77 12.62
CA VAL A 270 5.53 -13.49 12.11
C VAL A 270 6.36 -12.32 12.67
N SER A 271 6.80 -12.41 13.91
CA SER A 271 7.69 -11.42 14.52
C SER A 271 9.04 -11.28 13.79
N ALA A 272 9.61 -12.37 13.26
CA ALA A 272 10.83 -12.31 12.46
C ALA A 272 10.56 -11.69 11.07
N PHE A 273 9.39 -11.98 10.45
CA PHE A 273 8.95 -11.36 9.20
C PHE A 273 8.84 -9.83 9.35
N VAL A 274 8.11 -9.39 10.38
CA VAL A 274 7.96 -7.95 10.66
C VAL A 274 9.27 -7.35 11.14
N GLY A 275 10.00 -8.03 12.03
CA GLY A 275 11.23 -7.53 12.64
C GLY A 275 12.35 -7.26 11.64
N LEU A 276 12.51 -8.09 10.59
CA LEU A 276 13.50 -7.81 9.54
C LEU A 276 13.12 -6.58 8.71
N ALA A 277 11.85 -6.43 8.33
CA ALA A 277 11.38 -5.23 7.62
C ALA A 277 11.49 -3.97 8.49
N LEU A 278 11.15 -4.08 9.79
CA LEU A 278 11.31 -3.00 10.77
C LEU A 278 12.77 -2.60 10.97
N LEU A 279 13.68 -3.57 11.01
CA LEU A 279 15.13 -3.27 11.11
C LEU A 279 15.59 -2.44 9.91
N LEU A 280 15.18 -2.80 8.70
CA LEU A 280 15.52 -2.05 7.49
C LEU A 280 14.90 -0.65 7.50
N ALA A 281 13.64 -0.53 7.94
CA ALA A 281 12.96 0.75 8.14
C ALA A 281 13.68 1.64 9.15
N TYR A 282 14.09 1.07 10.28
CA TYR A 282 14.83 1.81 11.32
C TYR A 282 16.20 2.29 10.82
N LEU A 283 16.91 1.47 10.05
CA LEU A 283 18.19 1.87 9.46
C LEU A 283 18.02 2.96 8.39
N GLU A 284 16.98 2.88 7.56
CA GLU A 284 16.65 3.92 6.58
C GLU A 284 16.35 5.24 7.27
N GLU A 285 15.47 5.24 8.27
CA GLU A 285 15.09 6.45 8.99
C GLU A 285 16.25 7.03 9.81
N GLY A 286 17.11 6.17 10.34
CA GLY A 286 18.38 6.62 10.94
C GLY A 286 19.29 7.34 9.95
N ALA A 287 19.36 6.87 8.70
CA ALA A 287 20.10 7.55 7.64
C ALA A 287 19.43 8.89 7.25
N TRP A 288 18.09 8.93 7.16
CA TRP A 288 17.34 10.17 6.96
C TRP A 288 17.63 11.20 8.06
N ASP A 289 17.57 10.77 9.33
CA ASP A 289 17.83 11.66 10.48
C ASP A 289 19.26 12.18 10.49
N ALA A 290 20.23 11.30 10.29
CA ALA A 290 21.65 11.66 10.30
C ALA A 290 22.05 12.60 9.15
N LEU A 291 21.43 12.47 7.97
CA LEU A 291 21.86 13.14 6.75
C LEU A 291 20.98 14.35 6.40
N VAL A 292 19.67 14.33 6.72
CA VAL A 292 18.72 15.33 6.23
C VAL A 292 17.91 15.99 7.34
N TRP A 293 17.08 15.23 8.09
CA TRP A 293 16.07 15.80 8.99
C TRP A 293 16.64 16.32 10.31
N ARG A 294 17.45 15.53 11.00
CA ARG A 294 18.08 15.87 12.31
C ARG A 294 17.06 16.15 13.43
N GLU A 295 15.91 15.50 13.37
CA GLU A 295 14.76 15.76 14.26
C GLU A 295 14.56 14.68 15.31
N HIS A 296 15.07 13.46 15.06
CA HIS A 296 14.80 12.27 15.84
C HIS A 296 16.04 11.70 16.55
N GLY A 297 17.00 12.55 16.89
CA GLY A 297 18.27 12.16 17.55
C GLY A 297 18.07 11.35 18.83
N VAL A 298 16.92 11.47 19.51
CA VAL A 298 16.54 10.65 20.68
C VAL A 298 16.50 9.15 20.35
N PHE A 299 16.20 8.77 19.12
CA PHE A 299 16.16 7.38 18.68
C PHE A 299 17.45 6.93 18.00
N PHE A 300 18.20 7.87 17.36
CA PHE A 300 19.36 7.56 16.53
C PHE A 300 20.68 8.06 17.10
N GLY A 301 20.70 8.45 18.39
CA GLY A 301 21.92 8.86 19.07
C GLY A 301 22.48 10.22 18.69
N GLY A 302 21.71 11.04 17.95
CA GLY A 302 22.10 12.41 17.56
C GLY A 302 23.26 12.48 16.56
N LEU A 303 23.55 11.39 15.83
CA LEU A 303 24.56 11.39 14.77
C LEU A 303 24.14 12.37 13.67
N GLN A 304 24.97 13.39 13.44
CA GLN A 304 24.74 14.37 12.38
C GLN A 304 25.97 14.44 11.48
N LEU A 305 25.79 14.10 10.21
CA LEU A 305 26.85 14.19 9.21
C LEU A 305 26.66 15.46 8.42
N ALA A 306 27.64 16.36 8.51
CA ALA A 306 27.67 17.57 7.71
C ALA A 306 28.29 17.29 6.33
N PHE A 307 27.59 17.67 5.27
CA PHE A 307 28.11 17.68 3.91
C PHE A 307 27.55 18.87 3.14
N PRO A 308 28.17 19.27 2.02
CA PRO A 308 27.71 20.39 1.22
C PRO A 308 26.27 20.19 0.72
N ASP A 309 25.45 21.24 0.78
CA ASP A 309 24.05 21.21 0.29
C ASP A 309 23.94 20.76 -1.16
N ALA A 310 24.96 21.03 -1.97
CA ALA A 310 25.04 20.54 -3.35
C ALA A 310 24.95 19.02 -3.47
N LEU A 311 25.33 18.25 -2.44
CA LEU A 311 25.21 16.79 -2.44
C LEU A 311 23.80 16.31 -2.13
N LEU A 312 22.92 17.14 -1.57
CA LEU A 312 21.52 16.78 -1.29
C LEU A 312 20.78 16.36 -2.57
N VAL A 313 21.19 16.88 -3.73
CA VAL A 313 20.65 16.47 -5.04
C VAL A 313 20.86 14.99 -5.35
N LEU A 314 21.85 14.35 -4.73
CA LEU A 314 22.09 12.91 -4.85
C LEU A 314 21.60 12.14 -3.62
N VAL A 315 21.81 12.71 -2.43
CA VAL A 315 21.50 12.04 -1.14
C VAL A 315 20.01 11.85 -0.96
N VAL A 316 19.19 12.90 -1.15
CA VAL A 316 17.74 12.81 -0.95
C VAL A 316 17.09 11.81 -1.93
N PRO A 317 17.38 11.84 -3.24
CA PRO A 317 16.90 10.81 -4.16
C PRO A 317 17.40 9.39 -3.85
N ALA A 318 18.58 9.24 -3.28
CA ALA A 318 19.08 7.93 -2.86
C ALA A 318 18.35 7.39 -1.63
N LEU A 319 18.06 8.24 -0.65
CA LEU A 319 17.33 7.87 0.57
C LEU A 319 15.87 7.50 0.28
N ILE A 320 15.18 8.22 -0.61
CA ILE A 320 13.78 7.93 -0.96
C ILE A 320 13.62 6.72 -1.89
N LEU A 321 14.72 6.13 -2.35
CA LEU A 321 14.72 5.08 -3.36
C LEU A 321 13.89 3.84 -2.99
N PRO A 322 13.94 3.31 -1.75
CA PRO A 322 13.09 2.20 -1.35
C PRO A 322 11.61 2.50 -1.54
N GLN A 323 11.16 3.67 -1.08
CA GLN A 323 9.78 4.11 -1.15
C GLN A 323 9.32 4.37 -2.59
N ALA A 324 10.10 5.11 -3.38
CA ALA A 324 9.76 5.37 -4.78
C ALA A 324 9.71 4.08 -5.62
N THR A 325 10.65 3.16 -5.39
CA THR A 325 10.68 1.85 -6.03
C THR A 325 9.46 1.01 -5.66
N HIS A 326 9.08 1.00 -4.38
CA HIS A 326 7.89 0.32 -3.89
C HIS A 326 6.63 0.84 -4.60
N TYR A 327 6.43 2.16 -4.70
CA TYR A 327 5.27 2.75 -5.39
C TYR A 327 5.13 2.28 -6.84
N VAL A 328 6.25 2.20 -7.55
CA VAL A 328 6.25 1.75 -8.95
C VAL A 328 6.00 0.25 -9.05
N LEU A 329 6.68 -0.57 -8.25
CA LEU A 329 6.58 -2.03 -8.33
C LEU A 329 5.18 -2.51 -7.89
N ASP A 330 4.58 -1.89 -6.89
CA ASP A 330 3.26 -2.24 -6.37
C ASP A 330 2.17 -2.14 -7.45
N ALA A 331 2.32 -1.22 -8.39
CA ALA A 331 1.41 -1.10 -9.53
C ALA A 331 1.42 -2.34 -10.45
N TRP A 332 2.37 -3.25 -10.29
CA TRP A 332 2.56 -4.40 -11.17
C TRP A 332 2.39 -5.75 -10.47
N ILE A 333 2.90 -5.90 -9.25
CA ILE A 333 3.02 -7.20 -8.59
C ILE A 333 1.68 -7.81 -8.14
N TRP A 334 0.63 -7.00 -8.06
CA TRP A 334 -0.71 -7.41 -7.62
C TRP A 334 -1.75 -7.51 -8.74
N LYS A 335 -1.34 -7.45 -10.02
CA LYS A 335 -2.28 -7.55 -11.15
C LYS A 335 -2.72 -8.99 -11.42
N PHE A 336 -4.03 -9.17 -11.63
CA PHE A 336 -4.66 -10.44 -12.00
C PHE A 336 -4.84 -10.63 -13.51
N ASP A 337 -4.08 -9.92 -14.33
CA ASP A 337 -4.15 -9.92 -15.79
C ASP A 337 -3.34 -11.04 -16.47
N GLY A 338 -2.89 -12.03 -15.71
CA GLY A 338 -2.01 -13.11 -16.18
C GLY A 338 -0.52 -12.76 -16.13
N SER A 339 -0.16 -11.51 -15.91
CA SER A 339 1.25 -11.11 -15.77
C SER A 339 1.93 -11.66 -14.51
N ASN A 340 1.16 -12.09 -13.50
CA ASN A 340 1.63 -12.67 -12.25
C ASN A 340 1.13 -14.13 -12.11
N PRO A 341 1.82 -15.12 -12.70
CA PRO A 341 1.46 -16.54 -12.57
C PRO A 341 1.40 -16.96 -11.10
N GLY A 342 0.41 -17.77 -10.75
CA GLY A 342 0.20 -18.28 -9.40
C GLY A 342 -0.38 -17.29 -8.40
N LEU A 343 -0.53 -15.98 -8.73
CA LEU A 343 -1.04 -14.98 -7.79
C LEU A 343 -2.41 -15.36 -7.20
N ARG A 344 -3.31 -15.92 -8.02
CA ARG A 344 -4.63 -16.38 -7.56
C ARG A 344 -4.53 -17.51 -6.55
N GLU A 345 -3.63 -18.45 -6.82
CA GLU A 345 -3.40 -19.60 -5.95
C GLU A 345 -2.79 -19.16 -4.62
N TYR A 346 -1.79 -18.29 -4.69
CA TYR A 346 -1.12 -17.78 -3.49
C TYR A 346 -2.00 -16.85 -2.65
N LEU A 347 -2.91 -16.09 -3.25
CA LEU A 347 -3.82 -15.25 -2.47
C LEU A 347 -5.09 -15.99 -2.02
N PHE A 348 -5.63 -16.90 -2.82
CA PHE A 348 -6.94 -17.50 -2.54
C PHE A 348 -6.88 -18.97 -2.15
N GLY A 349 -5.74 -19.63 -2.30
CA GLY A 349 -5.59 -21.05 -2.04
C GLY A 349 -6.37 -21.92 -3.04
N TRP A 350 -6.59 -21.45 -4.27
CA TRP A 350 -7.26 -22.17 -5.33
C TRP A 350 -6.23 -22.70 -6.33
N GLY A 351 -6.13 -24.00 -6.39
CA GLY A 351 -5.37 -24.77 -7.37
C GLY A 351 -5.43 -26.23 -6.96
N PRO A 352 -5.37 -27.19 -7.91
CA PRO A 352 -5.10 -28.55 -7.55
C PRO A 352 -3.80 -28.54 -6.74
N ARG A 353 -3.75 -29.32 -5.67
CA ARG A 353 -2.50 -29.57 -4.95
C ARG A 353 -1.56 -30.30 -5.92
N HIS A 354 -0.89 -29.56 -6.78
CA HIS A 354 0.16 -30.11 -7.61
C HIS A 354 1.36 -30.34 -6.70
N GLY A 355 1.74 -31.62 -6.59
CA GLY A 355 3.09 -31.98 -6.22
C GLY A 355 4.09 -31.19 -7.09
N PRO A 356 5.38 -31.16 -6.76
CA PRO A 356 6.39 -30.38 -7.43
C PRO A 356 6.26 -30.56 -8.96
N GLN A 357 5.93 -29.48 -9.68
CA GLN A 357 5.92 -29.48 -11.14
C GLN A 357 7.34 -29.83 -11.59
N ALA A 358 7.48 -30.98 -12.27
CA ALA A 358 8.70 -31.30 -12.97
C ALA A 358 9.06 -30.13 -13.92
N PRO A 359 10.33 -29.78 -14.08
CA PRO A 359 10.74 -28.71 -14.98
C PRO A 359 10.19 -28.99 -16.38
N MET A 360 9.51 -28.02 -16.97
CA MET A 360 9.05 -28.12 -18.36
C MET A 360 10.25 -28.46 -19.25
N SER A 361 10.30 -29.67 -19.76
CA SER A 361 11.25 -30.06 -20.78
C SER A 361 11.01 -29.18 -22.01
N LEU A 362 12.00 -28.38 -22.37
CA LEU A 362 12.05 -27.66 -23.64
C LEU A 362 11.88 -28.74 -24.75
N GLY A 363 10.77 -28.65 -25.48
CA GLY A 363 10.42 -29.61 -26.53
C GLY A 363 11.54 -29.80 -27.53
N ALA A 364 11.89 -31.06 -27.75
CA ALA A 364 12.73 -31.49 -28.84
C ALA A 364 12.09 -31.13 -30.21
N PRO A 365 12.86 -30.77 -31.24
CA PRO A 365 12.31 -30.42 -32.54
C PRO A 365 11.61 -31.62 -33.16
N ARG A 366 10.39 -31.42 -33.66
CA ARG A 366 9.63 -32.43 -34.41
C ARG A 366 10.40 -32.82 -35.66
N GLY A 367 10.87 -34.06 -35.69
CA GLY A 367 11.44 -34.68 -36.87
C GLY A 367 10.39 -34.73 -38.00
N THR A 368 10.78 -34.28 -39.17
CA THR A 368 10.08 -34.43 -40.44
C THR A 368 9.88 -35.91 -40.76
N ARG A 369 8.63 -36.36 -40.77
CA ARG A 369 8.29 -37.67 -41.34
C ARG A 369 8.15 -37.52 -42.87
N GLY A 370 9.01 -38.23 -43.59
CA GLY A 370 8.91 -38.40 -45.03
C GLY A 370 7.66 -39.17 -45.44
N ALA A 371 7.11 -38.82 -46.59
CA ALA A 371 6.01 -39.50 -47.23
C ALA A 371 6.50 -40.84 -47.85
N PRO A 372 5.70 -41.89 -47.80
CA PRO A 372 5.90 -43.06 -48.65
C PRO A 372 5.19 -42.87 -49.99
N ARG A 373 5.76 -43.54 -50.97
CA ARG A 373 5.27 -43.67 -52.37
C ARG A 373 3.93 -44.35 -52.47
#